data_548bcd6386caae2e92bf233106e3001b
#
_entry.id   548bcd6386caae2e92bf233106e3001b
#
_cell.length_a   1.000
_cell.length_b   1.000
_cell.length_c   1.000
_cell.angle_alpha   90.00
_cell.angle_beta   90.00
_cell.angle_gamma   90.00
#
_symmetry.space_group_name_H-M   'P 1'
#
loop_
_entity.id
_entity.type
_entity.pdbx_description
1 polymer ?
#
loop_
_entity_poly.entity_id
_entity_poly.type
_entity_poly.pdbx_seq_one_letter_code
_entity_poly.pdbx_strand_id
1 'polypeptide(L)'
;MQIQWSKSFFFGLVAIVAAMLCVACGQEERSEGGAIAVWSTVLPQKYFVERVGGDMVSAKVLVRPGQSPEMYAPSVAQMAQLAQADVYFGIGMPIEASLFKRMRSSMTGVRLVQTGDEILEHQDHSACAHGHHDHGENDPHIWMDPVRMIAVIEQIHDVLTDVQPESAAVFDQNADALIADLVELDGAIRAQLAPYAGRAFFINHPALGHFAERYGLVQLSIEKSGASPSAGRVAELISQAREAQVGAIFTQPEFGRTTATILADALDLDVVELNVLPADYIIGMTIITDALEEGFAR
;
A
#
# COMPACT_ATOMS: atom_id res chain seq x y z
N MET A 1 40.57 10.29 -73.83
CA MET A 1 39.11 10.53 -73.61
C MET A 1 38.88 10.53 -72.10
N GLN A 2 38.94 11.71 -71.47
CA GLN A 2 38.79 11.84 -70.01
C GLN A 2 37.33 12.09 -69.69
N ILE A 3 36.75 11.22 -68.88
CA ILE A 3 35.38 11.33 -68.39
C ILE A 3 35.36 12.25 -67.17
N GLN A 4 34.79 13.43 -67.33
CA GLN A 4 34.65 14.41 -66.29
C GLN A 4 33.36 14.13 -65.50
N TRP A 5 33.50 13.57 -64.29
CA TRP A 5 32.37 13.32 -63.41
C TRP A 5 31.94 14.65 -62.74
N SER A 6 30.71 15.00 -62.96
CA SER A 6 30.09 16.23 -62.42
C SER A 6 29.94 16.14 -60.89
N LYS A 7 30.54 17.13 -60.17
CA LYS A 7 30.45 17.28 -58.70
C LYS A 7 29.02 17.38 -58.17
N SER A 8 28.04 17.61 -59.05
CA SER A 8 26.63 17.76 -58.68
C SER A 8 25.93 16.42 -58.34
N PHE A 9 26.49 15.27 -58.74
CA PHE A 9 25.92 13.97 -58.41
C PHE A 9 26.24 13.52 -56.99
N PHE A 10 27.34 14.01 -56.43
CA PHE A 10 27.78 13.64 -55.08
C PHE A 10 27.01 14.37 -54.00
N PHE A 11 26.55 15.61 -54.24
CA PHE A 11 25.73 16.37 -53.27
C PHE A 11 24.29 15.86 -53.15
N GLY A 12 23.71 15.29 -54.22
CA GLY A 12 22.37 14.72 -54.18
C GLY A 12 22.27 13.44 -53.37
N LEU A 13 23.30 12.59 -53.43
CA LEU A 13 23.33 11.28 -52.73
C LEU A 13 23.56 11.45 -51.23
N VAL A 14 24.35 12.41 -50.78
CA VAL A 14 24.60 12.71 -49.37
C VAL A 14 23.38 13.34 -48.71
N ALA A 15 22.60 14.15 -49.43
CA ALA A 15 21.37 14.74 -48.89
C ALA A 15 20.25 13.70 -48.69
N ILE A 16 20.14 12.68 -49.56
CA ILE A 16 19.14 11.61 -49.45
C ILE A 16 19.50 10.66 -48.32
N VAL A 17 20.79 10.35 -48.05
CA VAL A 17 21.24 9.52 -46.94
C VAL A 17 21.08 10.24 -45.58
N ALA A 18 21.31 11.57 -45.55
CA ALA A 18 21.07 12.38 -44.35
C ALA A 18 19.57 12.51 -44.01
N ALA A 19 18.69 12.59 -45.03
CA ALA A 19 17.23 12.60 -44.82
C ALA A 19 16.67 11.24 -44.34
N MET A 20 17.27 10.12 -44.72
CA MET A 20 16.89 8.78 -44.20
C MET A 20 17.40 8.50 -42.76
N LEU A 21 18.45 9.18 -42.30
CA LEU A 21 18.94 9.05 -40.92
C LEU A 21 18.17 9.86 -39.89
N CYS A 22 17.41 10.88 -40.31
CA CYS A 22 16.57 11.67 -39.41
C CYS A 22 15.16 11.06 -39.10
N VAL A 23 14.78 9.97 -39.81
CA VAL A 23 13.50 9.29 -39.57
C VAL A 23 13.65 8.11 -38.58
N ALA A 24 14.86 7.78 -38.16
CA ALA A 24 15.15 6.68 -37.22
C ALA A 24 15.25 7.10 -35.73
N CYS A 25 14.87 8.33 -35.35
CA CYS A 25 14.42 8.62 -33.99
C CYS A 25 12.94 8.27 -33.89
N GLY A 26 12.63 6.98 -34.07
CA GLY A 26 11.33 6.44 -33.78
C GLY A 26 11.08 6.59 -32.31
N GLN A 27 10.04 7.29 -31.91
CA GLN A 27 9.25 6.89 -30.78
C GLN A 27 9.06 5.38 -30.97
N GLU A 28 9.56 4.57 -30.04
CA GLU A 28 9.08 3.20 -29.87
C GLU A 28 7.57 3.34 -29.64
N GLU A 29 6.78 3.14 -30.69
CA GLU A 29 5.36 2.86 -30.55
C GLU A 29 5.31 1.66 -29.62
N ARG A 30 4.79 1.88 -28.39
CA ARG A 30 4.43 0.77 -27.49
C ARG A 30 3.63 -0.19 -28.33
N SER A 31 4.04 -1.45 -28.38
CA SER A 31 3.29 -2.51 -29.02
C SER A 31 1.86 -2.48 -28.44
N GLU A 32 0.86 -2.27 -29.29
CA GLU A 32 -0.54 -2.48 -28.92
C GLU A 32 -0.66 -3.86 -28.29
N GLY A 33 -0.98 -3.92 -26.95
CA GLY A 33 -1.16 -5.16 -26.21
C GLY A 33 -0.08 -5.52 -25.17
N GLY A 34 0.83 -4.62 -24.80
CA GLY A 34 1.75 -4.83 -23.67
C GLY A 34 1.03 -4.64 -22.32
N ALA A 35 1.42 -5.44 -21.29
CA ALA A 35 0.89 -5.25 -19.93
C ALA A 35 1.20 -3.85 -19.40
N ILE A 36 0.22 -3.21 -18.74
CA ILE A 36 0.37 -1.91 -18.10
C ILE A 36 1.40 -2.03 -16.97
N ALA A 37 2.47 -1.24 -17.01
CA ALA A 37 3.49 -1.21 -15.98
C ALA A 37 3.01 -0.37 -14.79
N VAL A 38 2.64 -1.03 -13.69
CA VAL A 38 2.06 -0.39 -12.50
C VAL A 38 3.03 -0.48 -11.32
N TRP A 39 3.12 0.61 -10.56
CA TRP A 39 3.77 0.61 -9.25
C TRP A 39 2.76 1.01 -8.17
N SER A 40 2.90 0.42 -6.98
CA SER A 40 2.17 0.77 -5.78
C SER A 40 3.12 1.00 -4.61
N THR A 41 2.68 1.66 -3.55
CA THR A 41 3.51 1.94 -2.39
C THR A 41 3.72 0.69 -1.54
N VAL A 42 2.66 -0.03 -1.22
CA VAL A 42 2.66 -1.17 -0.28
C VAL A 42 2.14 -2.46 -0.91
N LEU A 43 2.52 -3.61 -0.33
CA LEU A 43 2.14 -4.94 -0.84
C LEU A 43 0.61 -5.16 -0.92
N PRO A 44 -0.19 -4.79 0.10
CA PRO A 44 -1.65 -4.90 -0.01
C PRO A 44 -2.22 -4.18 -1.23
N GLN A 45 -1.73 -2.97 -1.53
CA GLN A 45 -2.17 -2.21 -2.70
C GLN A 45 -1.78 -2.90 -4.02
N LYS A 46 -0.56 -3.49 -4.07
CA LYS A 46 -0.14 -4.30 -5.23
C LYS A 46 -1.08 -5.48 -5.47
N TYR A 47 -1.52 -6.16 -4.41
CA TYR A 47 -2.50 -7.26 -4.51
C TYR A 47 -3.78 -6.79 -5.20
N PHE A 48 -4.34 -5.64 -4.83
CA PHE A 48 -5.54 -5.10 -5.47
C PHE A 48 -5.32 -4.76 -6.94
N VAL A 49 -4.17 -4.16 -7.28
CA VAL A 49 -3.81 -3.88 -8.68
C VAL A 49 -3.74 -5.18 -9.50
N GLU A 50 -3.10 -6.22 -8.97
CA GLU A 50 -2.99 -7.52 -9.66
C GLU A 50 -4.33 -8.24 -9.78
N ARG A 51 -5.19 -8.14 -8.76
CA ARG A 51 -6.51 -8.76 -8.79
C ARG A 51 -7.45 -8.07 -9.80
N VAL A 52 -7.41 -6.74 -9.92
CA VAL A 52 -8.21 -6.00 -10.92
C VAL A 52 -7.62 -6.15 -12.31
N GLY A 53 -6.32 -5.95 -12.46
CA GLY A 53 -5.67 -5.91 -13.76
C GLY A 53 -5.44 -7.29 -14.41
N GLY A 54 -5.34 -8.36 -13.60
CA GLY A 54 -5.04 -9.71 -14.10
C GLY A 54 -3.76 -9.74 -14.94
N ASP A 55 -3.79 -10.45 -16.05
CA ASP A 55 -2.66 -10.57 -16.99
C ASP A 55 -2.39 -9.27 -17.79
N MET A 56 -3.28 -8.27 -17.68
CA MET A 56 -3.14 -6.98 -18.36
C MET A 56 -2.22 -6.01 -17.62
N VAL A 57 -1.74 -6.34 -16.43
CA VAL A 57 -0.85 -5.48 -15.62
C VAL A 57 0.45 -6.21 -15.26
N SER A 58 1.52 -5.41 -15.12
CA SER A 58 2.79 -5.84 -14.52
C SER A 58 3.03 -4.98 -13.27
N ALA A 59 2.61 -5.48 -12.11
CA ALA A 59 2.63 -4.71 -10.87
C ALA A 59 3.92 -4.88 -10.08
N LYS A 60 4.47 -3.77 -9.58
CA LYS A 60 5.62 -3.71 -8.68
C LYS A 60 5.27 -2.91 -7.44
N VAL A 61 5.99 -3.18 -6.35
CA VAL A 61 5.84 -2.46 -5.08
C VAL A 61 7.09 -1.65 -4.76
N LEU A 62 6.90 -0.46 -4.21
CA LEU A 62 7.99 0.43 -3.82
C LEU A 62 8.65 -0.04 -2.53
N VAL A 63 7.85 -0.24 -1.47
CA VAL A 63 8.32 -0.68 -0.16
C VAL A 63 8.51 -2.19 -0.18
N ARG A 64 9.75 -2.63 0.06
CA ARG A 64 10.10 -4.05 0.03
C ARG A 64 9.55 -4.78 1.25
N PRO A 65 9.27 -6.09 1.14
CA PRO A 65 8.88 -6.90 2.30
C PRO A 65 9.84 -6.72 3.48
N GLY A 66 9.30 -6.63 4.69
CA GLY A 66 10.07 -6.46 5.93
C GLY A 66 10.64 -5.06 6.15
N GLN A 67 10.20 -4.06 5.40
CA GLN A 67 10.61 -2.67 5.59
C GLN A 67 9.41 -1.78 5.91
N SER A 68 9.60 -0.85 6.86
CA SER A 68 8.55 0.10 7.25
C SER A 68 8.29 1.11 6.14
N PRO A 69 7.03 1.26 5.68
CA PRO A 69 6.67 2.27 4.68
C PRO A 69 6.92 3.71 5.14
N GLU A 70 6.84 3.96 6.44
CA GLU A 70 6.99 5.29 7.01
C GLU A 70 8.44 5.81 6.94
N MET A 71 9.40 4.89 7.08
CA MET A 71 10.83 5.21 7.09
C MET A 71 11.55 4.84 5.78
N TYR A 72 10.80 4.41 4.77
CA TYR A 72 11.37 3.93 3.53
C TYR A 72 11.99 5.05 2.70
N ALA A 73 13.16 4.78 2.13
CA ALA A 73 13.82 5.66 1.17
C ALA A 73 14.12 4.88 -0.12
N PRO A 74 13.46 5.21 -1.24
CA PRO A 74 13.70 4.52 -2.50
C PRO A 74 15.13 4.73 -2.99
N SER A 75 15.77 3.66 -3.45
CA SER A 75 17.10 3.73 -4.08
C SER A 75 17.03 4.41 -5.46
N VAL A 76 18.18 4.90 -5.94
CA VAL A 76 18.29 5.48 -7.29
C VAL A 76 17.85 4.48 -8.36
N ALA A 77 18.19 3.20 -8.19
CA ALA A 77 17.78 2.14 -9.12
C ALA A 77 16.26 1.93 -9.13
N GLN A 78 15.60 1.97 -7.98
CA GLN A 78 14.14 1.89 -7.91
C GLN A 78 13.48 3.11 -8.58
N MET A 79 14.02 4.31 -8.35
CA MET A 79 13.52 5.53 -8.99
C MET A 79 13.66 5.48 -10.52
N ALA A 80 14.77 4.93 -11.03
CA ALA A 80 14.98 4.74 -12.45
C ALA A 80 14.00 3.72 -13.07
N GLN A 81 13.66 2.65 -12.35
CA GLN A 81 12.65 1.68 -12.78
C GLN A 81 11.23 2.28 -12.72
N LEU A 82 10.92 3.02 -11.67
CA LEU A 82 9.62 3.67 -11.49
C LEU A 82 9.36 4.72 -12.58
N ALA A 83 10.40 5.37 -13.09
CA ALA A 83 10.30 6.30 -14.21
C ALA A 83 9.85 5.64 -15.54
N GLN A 84 9.86 4.32 -15.62
CA GLN A 84 9.37 3.54 -16.77
C GLN A 84 7.94 3.01 -16.55
N ALA A 85 7.30 3.33 -15.43
CA ALA A 85 5.94 2.93 -15.16
C ALA A 85 4.93 3.74 -15.99
N ASP A 86 3.77 3.14 -16.24
CA ASP A 86 2.61 3.83 -16.79
C ASP A 86 1.83 4.53 -15.70
N VAL A 87 1.65 3.84 -14.56
CA VAL A 87 0.86 4.31 -13.43
C VAL A 87 1.61 4.06 -12.13
N TYR A 88 1.52 5.01 -11.21
CA TYR A 88 1.89 4.84 -9.80
C TYR A 88 0.69 5.15 -8.91
N PHE A 89 0.28 4.15 -8.11
CA PHE A 89 -0.74 4.31 -7.09
C PHE A 89 -0.10 4.57 -5.73
N GLY A 90 -0.38 5.72 -5.12
CA GLY A 90 -0.13 6.03 -3.72
C GLY A 90 -1.34 5.69 -2.86
N ILE A 91 -1.15 5.57 -1.54
CA ILE A 91 -2.20 5.20 -0.58
C ILE A 91 -2.27 6.14 0.64
N GLY A 92 -1.59 7.28 0.59
CA GLY A 92 -1.57 8.26 1.69
C GLY A 92 -0.39 8.12 2.64
N MET A 93 0.64 7.33 2.30
CA MET A 93 1.83 7.21 3.15
C MET A 93 2.64 8.52 3.18
N PRO A 94 3.21 8.90 4.33
CA PRO A 94 3.95 10.16 4.49
C PRO A 94 5.09 10.35 3.47
N ILE A 95 5.75 9.27 3.05
CA ILE A 95 6.80 9.30 2.02
C ILE A 95 6.30 9.82 0.67
N GLU A 96 5.04 9.59 0.34
CA GLU A 96 4.48 9.86 -0.99
C GLU A 96 4.43 11.35 -1.31
N ALA A 97 4.19 12.22 -0.33
CA ALA A 97 4.16 13.66 -0.54
C ALA A 97 5.46 14.18 -1.19
N SER A 98 6.61 13.75 -0.67
CA SER A 98 7.93 14.12 -1.21
C SER A 98 8.25 13.41 -2.51
N LEU A 99 7.82 12.16 -2.65
CA LEU A 99 7.99 11.32 -3.83
C LEU A 99 7.20 11.90 -5.00
N PHE A 100 5.92 12.18 -4.84
CA PHE A 100 5.04 12.76 -5.86
C PHE A 100 5.53 14.12 -6.34
N LYS A 101 6.01 14.96 -5.41
CA LYS A 101 6.61 16.25 -5.78
C LYS A 101 7.81 16.07 -6.73
N ARG A 102 8.69 15.11 -6.45
CA ARG A 102 9.83 14.80 -7.33
C ARG A 102 9.38 14.20 -8.65
N MET A 103 8.45 13.25 -8.62
CA MET A 103 7.97 12.57 -9.82
C MET A 103 7.29 13.53 -10.78
N ARG A 104 6.42 14.42 -10.29
CA ARG A 104 5.77 15.46 -11.12
C ARG A 104 6.77 16.36 -11.85
N SER A 105 7.95 16.58 -11.28
CA SER A 105 8.98 17.44 -11.90
C SER A 105 9.93 16.70 -12.85
N SER A 106 10.10 15.37 -12.71
CA SER A 106 11.12 14.62 -13.43
C SER A 106 10.62 13.39 -14.20
N MET A 107 9.36 12.95 -13.98
CA MET A 107 8.78 11.73 -14.53
C MET A 107 7.41 12.01 -15.14
N THR A 108 7.37 12.89 -16.13
CA THR A 108 6.11 13.39 -16.75
C THR A 108 5.32 12.32 -17.52
N GLY A 109 5.93 11.16 -17.80
CA GLY A 109 5.28 10.02 -18.45
C GLY A 109 4.52 9.09 -17.50
N VAL A 110 4.67 9.24 -16.17
CA VAL A 110 4.02 8.38 -15.17
C VAL A 110 2.73 9.04 -14.69
N ARG A 111 1.60 8.36 -14.81
CA ARG A 111 0.32 8.79 -14.21
C ARG A 111 0.38 8.55 -12.71
N LEU A 112 0.34 9.63 -11.92
CA LEU A 112 0.36 9.57 -10.45
C LEU A 112 -1.07 9.64 -9.92
N VAL A 113 -1.47 8.64 -9.15
CA VAL A 113 -2.80 8.51 -8.56
C VAL A 113 -2.67 8.35 -7.06
N GLN A 114 -3.36 9.18 -6.29
CA GLN A 114 -3.44 9.06 -4.83
C GLN A 114 -4.79 8.44 -4.49
N THR A 115 -4.80 7.17 -4.07
CA THR A 115 -6.04 6.42 -3.82
C THR A 115 -6.59 6.58 -2.40
N GLY A 116 -5.84 7.20 -1.49
CA GLY A 116 -6.25 7.32 -0.09
C GLY A 116 -6.86 8.66 0.31
N ASP A 117 -6.64 9.72 -0.46
CA ASP A 117 -6.96 11.10 -0.03
C ASP A 117 -8.46 11.30 0.24
N GLU A 118 -9.35 10.88 -0.66
CA GLU A 118 -10.80 11.03 -0.49
C GLU A 118 -11.32 10.22 0.71
N ILE A 119 -10.70 9.07 0.99
CA ILE A 119 -11.07 8.20 2.11
C ILE A 119 -10.67 8.85 3.44
N LEU A 120 -9.52 9.51 3.48
CA LEU A 120 -9.01 10.20 4.66
C LEU A 120 -9.76 11.52 4.95
N GLU A 121 -10.22 12.23 3.92
CA GLU A 121 -10.98 13.49 4.06
C GLU A 121 -12.40 13.28 4.59
N HIS A 122 -13.01 12.11 4.38
CA HIS A 122 -14.37 11.78 4.82
C HIS A 122 -14.45 11.11 6.20
N GLN A 123 -13.39 11.20 7.02
CA GLN A 123 -13.46 10.77 8.42
C GLN A 123 -14.37 11.71 9.21
N ASP A 124 -15.65 11.34 9.33
CA ASP A 124 -16.59 12.02 10.23
C ASP A 124 -16.14 11.82 11.69
N HIS A 125 -15.57 12.84 12.29
CA HIS A 125 -15.10 12.88 13.68
C HIS A 125 -16.22 12.72 14.74
N SER A 126 -17.43 12.37 14.33
CA SER A 126 -18.61 12.37 15.20
C SER A 126 -18.79 11.11 16.07
N ALA A 127 -18.01 10.05 15.85
CA ALA A 127 -18.24 8.75 16.51
C ALA A 127 -17.29 8.39 17.66
N CYS A 128 -16.19 9.11 17.88
CA CYS A 128 -15.17 8.74 18.86
C CYS A 128 -15.38 9.39 20.23
N ALA A 129 -16.42 8.96 20.99
CA ALA A 129 -16.66 9.46 22.36
C ALA A 129 -15.86 8.72 23.45
N HIS A 130 -15.18 7.62 23.16
CA HIS A 130 -14.46 6.81 24.14
C HIS A 130 -13.19 6.20 23.56
N GLY A 131 -12.04 6.75 23.93
CA GLY A 131 -10.77 6.07 23.77
C GLY A 131 -9.69 6.96 23.13
N HIS A 132 -8.57 7.05 23.81
CA HIS A 132 -7.35 7.68 23.31
C HIS A 132 -6.81 6.86 22.13
N HIS A 133 -7.28 7.13 20.92
CA HIS A 133 -6.62 6.68 19.71
C HIS A 133 -5.40 7.58 19.52
N ASP A 134 -4.21 7.03 19.67
CA ASP A 134 -2.92 7.71 19.52
C ASP A 134 -2.60 8.02 18.03
N HIS A 135 -3.61 7.90 17.15
CA HIS A 135 -3.52 8.29 15.75
C HIS A 135 -3.96 9.75 15.62
N GLY A 136 -3.02 10.61 15.20
CA GLY A 136 -3.35 11.96 14.73
C GLY A 136 -4.35 11.88 13.57
N GLU A 137 -4.91 13.02 13.19
CA GLU A 137 -6.02 13.19 12.23
C GLU A 137 -5.88 12.48 10.85
N ASN A 138 -4.78 11.72 10.59
CA ASN A 138 -4.51 11.02 9.33
C ASN A 138 -3.79 9.69 9.57
N ASP A 139 -4.51 8.62 9.95
CA ASP A 139 -3.96 7.25 9.95
C ASP A 139 -3.86 6.73 8.49
N PRO A 140 -2.66 6.51 7.95
CA PRO A 140 -2.50 6.08 6.56
C PRO A 140 -2.80 4.59 6.32
N HIS A 141 -3.03 3.80 7.39
CA HIS A 141 -3.19 2.34 7.30
C HIS A 141 -4.60 1.92 6.87
N ILE A 142 -5.17 2.63 5.89
CA ILE A 142 -6.54 2.41 5.39
C ILE A 142 -6.76 1.00 4.85
N TRP A 143 -5.70 0.32 4.38
CA TRP A 143 -5.78 -1.06 3.89
C TRP A 143 -6.16 -2.08 4.97
N MET A 144 -6.11 -1.70 6.25
CA MET A 144 -6.57 -2.57 7.33
C MET A 144 -8.10 -2.57 7.52
N ASP A 145 -8.84 -1.83 6.71
CA ASP A 145 -10.31 -1.89 6.63
C ASP A 145 -10.73 -2.38 5.23
N PRO A 146 -11.24 -3.63 5.11
CA PRO A 146 -11.64 -4.20 3.81
C PRO A 146 -12.68 -3.37 3.06
N VAL A 147 -13.57 -2.68 3.78
CA VAL A 147 -14.63 -1.89 3.13
C VAL A 147 -14.09 -0.56 2.60
N ARG A 148 -13.11 0.05 3.27
CA ARG A 148 -12.43 1.23 2.73
C ARG A 148 -11.68 0.89 1.43
N MET A 149 -11.18 -0.34 1.31
CA MET A 149 -10.47 -0.77 0.11
C MET A 149 -11.38 -0.93 -1.12
N ILE A 150 -12.70 -1.00 -0.95
CA ILE A 150 -13.64 -1.02 -2.10
C ILE A 150 -13.49 0.27 -2.93
N ALA A 151 -13.45 1.44 -2.30
CA ALA A 151 -13.23 2.69 -3.03
C ALA A 151 -11.86 2.76 -3.71
N VAL A 152 -10.82 2.16 -3.11
CA VAL A 152 -9.48 2.05 -3.74
C VAL A 152 -9.54 1.14 -4.97
N ILE A 153 -10.28 0.03 -4.92
CA ILE A 153 -10.48 -0.88 -6.05
C ILE A 153 -11.20 -0.18 -7.20
N GLU A 154 -12.25 0.59 -6.90
CA GLU A 154 -12.98 1.37 -7.91
C GLU A 154 -12.05 2.39 -8.60
N GLN A 155 -11.21 3.09 -7.84
CA GLN A 155 -10.22 4.02 -8.42
C GLN A 155 -9.16 3.30 -9.27
N ILE A 156 -8.68 2.12 -8.83
CA ILE A 156 -7.74 1.29 -9.61
C ILE A 156 -8.40 0.88 -10.94
N HIS A 157 -9.64 0.37 -10.87
CA HIS A 157 -10.44 -0.02 -12.03
C HIS A 157 -10.58 1.11 -13.04
N ASP A 158 -11.00 2.31 -12.60
CA ASP A 158 -11.21 3.47 -13.46
C ASP A 158 -9.91 3.89 -14.15
N VAL A 159 -8.80 3.90 -13.41
CA VAL A 159 -7.48 4.28 -13.95
C VAL A 159 -6.98 3.26 -14.97
N LEU A 160 -7.14 1.96 -14.71
CA LEU A 160 -6.72 0.91 -15.65
C LEU A 160 -7.59 0.92 -16.91
N THR A 161 -8.89 1.16 -16.75
CA THR A 161 -9.83 1.30 -17.89
C THR A 161 -9.49 2.53 -18.74
N ASP A 162 -9.13 3.66 -18.15
CA ASP A 162 -8.67 4.84 -18.87
C ASP A 162 -7.38 4.59 -19.66
N VAL A 163 -6.45 3.80 -19.11
CA VAL A 163 -5.16 3.47 -19.73
C VAL A 163 -5.31 2.45 -20.86
N GLN A 164 -6.20 1.47 -20.69
CA GLN A 164 -6.42 0.37 -21.65
C GLN A 164 -7.93 0.06 -21.80
N PRO A 165 -8.69 0.93 -22.53
CA PRO A 165 -10.15 0.81 -22.63
C PRO A 165 -10.64 -0.49 -23.27
N GLU A 166 -9.84 -1.10 -24.13
CA GLU A 166 -10.14 -2.40 -24.77
C GLU A 166 -10.21 -3.56 -23.78
N SER A 167 -9.62 -3.42 -22.59
CA SER A 167 -9.65 -4.41 -21.51
C SER A 167 -10.70 -4.12 -20.43
N ALA A 168 -11.52 -3.09 -20.60
CA ALA A 168 -12.51 -2.63 -19.60
C ALA A 168 -13.38 -3.79 -19.07
N ALA A 169 -13.93 -4.63 -19.94
CA ALA A 169 -14.79 -5.75 -19.52
C ALA A 169 -14.07 -6.79 -18.61
N VAL A 170 -12.74 -6.94 -18.75
CA VAL A 170 -11.94 -7.80 -17.87
C VAL A 170 -11.76 -7.11 -16.52
N PHE A 171 -11.47 -5.82 -16.53
CA PHE A 171 -11.30 -5.03 -15.30
C PHE A 171 -12.62 -4.95 -14.52
N ASP A 172 -13.77 -4.74 -15.19
CA ASP A 172 -15.10 -4.78 -14.59
C ASP A 172 -15.35 -6.11 -13.84
N GLN A 173 -15.18 -7.23 -14.55
CA GLN A 173 -15.39 -8.56 -13.97
C GLN A 173 -14.47 -8.83 -12.76
N ASN A 174 -13.21 -8.46 -12.87
CA ASN A 174 -12.22 -8.68 -11.83
C ASN A 174 -12.49 -7.79 -10.60
N ALA A 175 -12.83 -6.53 -10.80
CA ALA A 175 -13.18 -5.60 -9.72
C ALA A 175 -14.43 -6.06 -8.98
N ASP A 176 -15.51 -6.43 -9.70
CA ASP A 176 -16.74 -6.95 -9.10
C ASP A 176 -16.48 -8.20 -8.25
N ALA A 177 -15.67 -9.15 -8.77
CA ALA A 177 -15.32 -10.37 -8.03
C ALA A 177 -14.50 -10.04 -6.77
N LEU A 178 -13.53 -9.12 -6.86
CA LEU A 178 -12.71 -8.72 -5.72
C LEU A 178 -13.52 -7.97 -4.66
N ILE A 179 -14.45 -7.11 -5.06
CA ILE A 179 -15.37 -6.41 -4.14
C ILE A 179 -16.23 -7.42 -3.40
N ALA A 180 -16.76 -8.44 -4.10
CA ALA A 180 -17.53 -9.52 -3.48
C ALA A 180 -16.71 -10.28 -2.43
N ASP A 181 -15.45 -10.63 -2.75
CA ASP A 181 -14.51 -11.27 -1.81
C ASP A 181 -14.29 -10.41 -0.56
N LEU A 182 -14.14 -9.08 -0.70
CA LEU A 182 -13.94 -8.17 0.44
C LEU A 182 -15.20 -8.05 1.32
N VAL A 183 -16.39 -8.05 0.72
CA VAL A 183 -17.66 -8.05 1.47
C VAL A 183 -17.80 -9.35 2.27
N GLU A 184 -17.45 -10.50 1.69
CA GLU A 184 -17.46 -11.78 2.38
C GLU A 184 -16.43 -11.79 3.53
N LEU A 185 -15.24 -11.32 3.28
CA LEU A 185 -14.16 -11.18 4.29
C LEU A 185 -14.60 -10.30 5.46
N ASP A 186 -15.18 -9.12 5.19
CA ASP A 186 -15.70 -8.23 6.25
C ASP A 186 -16.76 -8.93 7.11
N GLY A 187 -17.68 -9.65 6.46
CA GLY A 187 -18.72 -10.41 7.15
C GLY A 187 -18.14 -11.51 8.05
N ALA A 188 -17.14 -12.24 7.57
CA ALA A 188 -16.46 -13.29 8.32
C ALA A 188 -15.71 -12.73 9.54
N ILE A 189 -14.88 -11.68 9.34
CA ILE A 189 -14.15 -11.01 10.43
C ILE A 189 -15.12 -10.47 11.49
N ARG A 190 -16.19 -9.81 11.08
CA ARG A 190 -17.20 -9.26 11.97
C ARG A 190 -17.88 -10.35 12.81
N ALA A 191 -18.24 -11.47 12.21
CA ALA A 191 -18.85 -12.60 12.92
C ALA A 191 -17.89 -13.22 13.94
N GLN A 192 -16.62 -13.42 13.55
CA GLN A 192 -15.58 -14.03 14.39
C GLN A 192 -15.23 -13.16 15.59
N LEU A 193 -15.10 -11.83 15.39
CA LEU A 193 -14.68 -10.90 16.44
C LEU A 193 -15.82 -10.29 17.25
N ALA A 194 -17.09 -10.48 16.86
CA ALA A 194 -18.25 -9.95 17.59
C ALA A 194 -18.26 -10.29 19.09
N PRO A 195 -17.87 -11.51 19.56
CA PRO A 195 -17.82 -11.83 20.98
C PRO A 195 -16.80 -11.00 21.78
N TYR A 196 -15.84 -10.38 21.10
CA TYR A 196 -14.72 -9.65 21.69
C TYR A 196 -14.86 -8.12 21.58
N ALA A 197 -16.04 -7.62 21.25
CA ALA A 197 -16.26 -6.17 21.17
C ALA A 197 -15.85 -5.46 22.46
N GLY A 198 -15.10 -4.36 22.32
CA GLY A 198 -14.52 -3.60 23.43
C GLY A 198 -13.24 -4.18 24.01
N ARG A 199 -12.77 -5.37 23.60
CA ARG A 199 -11.50 -5.93 24.06
C ARG A 199 -10.32 -5.12 23.52
N ALA A 200 -9.32 -4.94 24.37
CA ALA A 200 -8.11 -4.21 24.04
C ALA A 200 -6.93 -5.16 23.74
N PHE A 201 -6.07 -4.74 22.83
CA PHE A 201 -4.79 -5.39 22.53
C PHE A 201 -3.67 -4.37 22.42
N PHE A 202 -2.44 -4.77 22.74
CA PHE A 202 -1.27 -3.99 22.40
C PHE A 202 -0.70 -4.39 21.04
N ILE A 203 -0.24 -3.37 20.30
CA ILE A 203 0.56 -3.55 19.09
C ILE A 203 1.77 -2.62 19.15
N ASN A 204 2.92 -3.05 18.61
CA ASN A 204 4.12 -2.23 18.67
C ASN A 204 3.92 -0.90 17.92
N HIS A 205 3.72 -0.97 16.62
CA HIS A 205 3.36 0.17 15.77
C HIS A 205 1.85 0.18 15.48
N PRO A 206 1.16 1.33 15.62
CA PRO A 206 -0.31 1.39 15.60
C PRO A 206 -0.92 1.27 14.19
N ALA A 207 -0.72 0.15 13.52
CA ALA A 207 -1.20 -0.05 12.15
C ALA A 207 -2.62 -0.64 12.02
N LEU A 208 -3.25 -1.07 13.14
CA LEU A 208 -4.58 -1.70 13.14
C LEU A 208 -5.71 -0.76 13.58
N GLY A 209 -5.52 0.57 13.49
CA GLY A 209 -6.50 1.56 13.94
C GLY A 209 -7.84 1.41 13.23
N HIS A 210 -7.83 1.41 11.89
CA HIS A 210 -9.05 1.24 11.07
C HIS A 210 -9.71 -0.13 11.26
N PHE A 211 -8.91 -1.18 11.44
CA PHE A 211 -9.41 -2.52 11.77
C PHE A 211 -10.12 -2.54 13.12
N ALA A 212 -9.48 -2.00 14.15
CA ALA A 212 -10.02 -1.97 15.50
C ALA A 212 -11.32 -1.16 15.56
N GLU A 213 -11.37 0.02 14.92
CA GLU A 213 -12.58 0.83 14.81
C GLU A 213 -13.71 0.05 14.15
N ARG A 214 -13.44 -0.59 13.00
CA ARG A 214 -14.44 -1.31 12.22
C ARG A 214 -15.07 -2.48 12.96
N TYR A 215 -14.27 -3.22 13.74
CA TYR A 215 -14.72 -4.44 14.42
C TYR A 215 -14.98 -4.24 15.92
N GLY A 216 -14.97 -2.97 16.38
CA GLY A 216 -15.32 -2.62 17.75
C GLY A 216 -14.26 -3.03 18.78
N LEU A 217 -12.99 -3.10 18.39
CA LEU A 217 -11.86 -3.41 19.28
C LEU A 217 -11.16 -2.13 19.74
N VAL A 218 -10.24 -2.25 20.71
CA VAL A 218 -9.43 -1.13 21.22
C VAL A 218 -7.95 -1.41 20.97
N GLN A 219 -7.34 -0.69 20.02
CA GLN A 219 -5.90 -0.72 19.80
C GLN A 219 -5.17 0.18 20.79
N LEU A 220 -4.15 -0.35 21.45
CA LEU A 220 -3.22 0.38 22.29
C LEU A 220 -1.82 0.26 21.69
N SER A 221 -1.12 1.40 21.47
CA SER A 221 0.21 1.38 20.89
C SER A 221 1.32 1.35 21.94
N ILE A 222 2.36 0.56 21.68
CA ILE A 222 3.58 0.51 22.49
C ILE A 222 4.47 1.71 22.14
N GLU A 223 4.68 1.95 20.86
CA GLU A 223 5.41 3.10 20.35
C GLU A 223 4.56 4.36 20.35
N LYS A 224 5.26 5.50 20.45
CA LYS A 224 4.67 6.81 20.18
C LYS A 224 5.52 7.51 19.13
N SER A 225 4.91 7.82 17.97
CA SER A 225 5.59 8.53 16.87
C SER A 225 6.91 7.85 16.42
N GLY A 226 6.94 6.52 16.35
CA GLY A 226 8.11 5.74 15.92
C GLY A 226 9.27 5.67 16.91
N ALA A 227 9.09 6.14 18.17
CA ALA A 227 10.10 6.11 19.19
C ALA A 227 9.85 5.01 20.22
N SER A 228 10.91 4.28 20.60
CA SER A 228 10.85 3.31 21.70
C SER A 228 10.52 4.01 23.03
N PRO A 229 9.62 3.43 23.87
CA PRO A 229 9.19 4.05 25.10
C PRO A 229 10.32 4.11 26.14
N SER A 230 10.30 5.15 26.98
CA SER A 230 11.16 5.26 28.17
C SER A 230 10.73 4.24 29.24
N ALA A 231 11.59 3.97 30.24
CA ALA A 231 11.26 3.08 31.35
C ALA A 231 9.99 3.52 32.12
N GLY A 232 9.77 4.82 32.29
CA GLY A 232 8.56 5.37 32.90
C GLY A 232 7.31 5.05 32.07
N ARG A 233 7.41 5.19 30.73
CA ARG A 233 6.30 4.86 29.83
C ARG A 233 6.00 3.36 29.83
N VAL A 234 7.00 2.49 29.95
CA VAL A 234 6.78 1.04 30.08
C VAL A 234 5.95 0.71 31.32
N ALA A 235 6.23 1.36 32.46
CA ALA A 235 5.45 1.18 33.69
C ALA A 235 3.99 1.64 33.53
N GLU A 236 3.76 2.76 32.81
CA GLU A 236 2.42 3.24 32.47
C GLU A 236 1.67 2.26 31.56
N LEU A 237 2.34 1.70 30.53
CA LEU A 237 1.77 0.70 29.65
C LEU A 237 1.36 -0.57 30.37
N ILE A 238 2.15 -1.02 31.36
CA ILE A 238 1.79 -2.17 32.21
C ILE A 238 0.52 -1.89 33.02
N SER A 239 0.40 -0.68 33.61
CA SER A 239 -0.82 -0.28 34.33
C SER A 239 -2.02 -0.25 33.40
N GLN A 240 -1.88 0.38 32.24
CA GLN A 240 -2.91 0.48 31.20
C GLN A 240 -3.37 -0.90 30.73
N ALA A 241 -2.42 -1.84 30.50
CA ALA A 241 -2.73 -3.21 30.10
C ALA A 241 -3.61 -3.93 31.13
N ARG A 242 -3.29 -3.76 32.42
CA ARG A 242 -4.06 -4.39 33.51
C ARG A 242 -5.46 -3.81 33.63
N GLU A 243 -5.58 -2.48 33.52
CA GLU A 243 -6.86 -1.77 33.56
C GLU A 243 -7.77 -2.15 32.38
N ALA A 244 -7.20 -2.23 31.17
CA ALA A 244 -7.90 -2.59 29.95
C ALA A 244 -8.07 -4.10 29.76
N GLN A 245 -7.55 -4.94 30.67
CA GLN A 245 -7.56 -6.39 30.56
C GLN A 245 -7.07 -6.88 29.18
N VAL A 246 -5.91 -6.35 28.76
CA VAL A 246 -5.28 -6.70 27.48
C VAL A 246 -5.02 -8.20 27.43
N GLY A 247 -5.52 -8.87 26.40
CA GLY A 247 -5.38 -10.31 26.21
C GLY A 247 -4.18 -10.73 25.35
N ALA A 248 -3.64 -9.78 24.55
CA ALA A 248 -2.57 -10.09 23.61
C ALA A 248 -1.65 -8.90 23.36
N ILE A 249 -0.39 -9.19 23.02
CA ILE A 249 0.63 -8.23 22.59
C ILE A 249 1.14 -8.62 21.22
N PHE A 250 1.02 -7.72 20.27
CA PHE A 250 1.42 -7.94 18.89
C PHE A 250 2.65 -7.12 18.49
N THR A 251 3.46 -7.69 17.62
CA THR A 251 4.60 -7.03 16.97
C THR A 251 4.49 -7.17 15.46
N GLN A 252 5.18 -6.32 14.72
CA GLN A 252 5.29 -6.43 13.27
C GLN A 252 6.74 -6.78 12.88
N PRO A 253 6.96 -7.48 11.75
CA PRO A 253 8.30 -7.88 11.29
C PRO A 253 9.28 -6.70 11.10
N GLU A 254 8.74 -5.50 10.78
CA GLU A 254 9.50 -4.28 10.51
C GLU A 254 10.10 -3.64 11.76
N PHE A 255 9.64 -4.06 12.95
CA PHE A 255 9.96 -3.41 14.23
C PHE A 255 10.63 -4.36 15.22
N GLY A 256 11.40 -3.80 16.16
CA GLY A 256 12.06 -4.59 17.22
C GLY A 256 11.07 -5.13 18.25
N ARG A 257 11.33 -6.34 18.77
CA ARG A 257 10.44 -7.03 19.74
C ARG A 257 10.74 -6.71 21.21
N THR A 258 11.85 -6.00 21.51
CA THR A 258 12.37 -5.86 22.88
C THR A 258 11.34 -5.32 23.87
N THR A 259 10.66 -4.22 23.54
CA THR A 259 9.67 -3.62 24.46
C THR A 259 8.44 -4.49 24.60
N ALA A 260 7.95 -5.09 23.51
CA ALA A 260 6.83 -6.01 23.54
C ALA A 260 7.14 -7.23 24.46
N THR A 261 8.35 -7.76 24.40
CA THR A 261 8.79 -8.87 25.28
C THR A 261 8.81 -8.44 26.76
N ILE A 262 9.33 -7.24 27.08
CA ILE A 262 9.33 -6.73 28.47
C ILE A 262 7.88 -6.58 29.00
N LEU A 263 6.96 -6.11 28.18
CA LEU A 263 5.55 -5.98 28.56
C LEU A 263 4.91 -7.36 28.75
N ALA A 264 5.17 -8.28 27.83
CA ALA A 264 4.66 -9.65 27.89
C ALA A 264 5.10 -10.37 29.15
N ASP A 265 6.40 -10.32 29.48
CA ASP A 265 6.95 -10.89 30.72
C ASP A 265 6.32 -10.32 31.99
N ALA A 266 6.05 -8.99 32.00
CA ALA A 266 5.44 -8.31 33.15
C ALA A 266 3.93 -8.58 33.31
N LEU A 267 3.27 -9.03 32.24
CA LEU A 267 1.82 -9.28 32.19
C LEU A 267 1.46 -10.77 32.09
N ASP A 268 2.44 -11.66 32.00
CA ASP A 268 2.26 -13.10 31.75
C ASP A 268 1.47 -13.37 30.46
N LEU A 269 1.85 -12.66 29.37
CA LEU A 269 1.24 -12.75 28.05
C LEU A 269 2.26 -13.20 27.00
N ASP A 270 1.78 -13.73 25.88
CA ASP A 270 2.60 -14.03 24.72
C ASP A 270 2.77 -12.82 23.80
N VAL A 271 3.89 -12.79 23.07
CA VAL A 271 4.12 -11.87 21.96
C VAL A 271 3.88 -12.60 20.66
N VAL A 272 2.90 -12.13 19.89
CA VAL A 272 2.54 -12.69 18.58
C VAL A 272 2.99 -11.72 17.48
N GLU A 273 3.60 -12.26 16.42
CA GLU A 273 3.99 -11.45 15.26
C GLU A 273 2.86 -11.40 14.24
N LEU A 274 2.46 -10.19 13.84
CA LEU A 274 1.45 -9.93 12.81
C LEU A 274 2.09 -9.22 11.61
N ASN A 275 1.86 -9.74 10.42
CA ASN A 275 2.21 -9.05 9.19
C ASN A 275 1.05 -8.16 8.74
N VAL A 276 1.20 -6.85 8.93
CA VAL A 276 0.22 -5.82 8.51
C VAL A 276 0.40 -5.36 7.05
N LEU A 277 1.38 -5.93 6.34
CA LEU A 277 1.67 -5.70 4.92
C LEU A 277 1.61 -7.01 4.12
N PRO A 278 0.51 -7.78 4.19
CA PRO A 278 0.43 -9.08 3.54
C PRO A 278 0.48 -8.95 2.01
N ALA A 279 1.18 -9.88 1.37
CA ALA A 279 1.23 -9.97 -0.09
C ALA A 279 -0.08 -10.55 -0.66
N ASP A 280 -0.72 -11.47 0.06
CA ASP A 280 -2.09 -11.90 -0.17
C ASP A 280 -2.98 -11.26 0.91
N TYR A 281 -3.84 -10.35 0.47
CA TYR A 281 -4.63 -9.53 1.38
C TYR A 281 -5.67 -10.36 2.15
N ILE A 282 -6.42 -11.22 1.46
CA ILE A 282 -7.50 -12.02 2.06
C ILE A 282 -6.94 -12.98 3.13
N ILE A 283 -5.88 -13.72 2.76
CA ILE A 283 -5.20 -14.64 3.69
C ILE A 283 -4.59 -13.86 4.86
N GLY A 284 -3.95 -12.72 4.59
CA GLY A 284 -3.32 -11.90 5.63
C GLY A 284 -4.33 -11.38 6.66
N MET A 285 -5.47 -10.86 6.21
CA MET A 285 -6.53 -10.38 7.10
C MET A 285 -7.15 -11.51 7.93
N THR A 286 -7.30 -12.70 7.35
CA THR A 286 -7.75 -13.91 8.09
C THR A 286 -6.76 -14.27 9.20
N ILE A 287 -5.45 -14.33 8.90
CA ILE A 287 -4.41 -14.61 9.89
C ILE A 287 -4.39 -13.59 11.03
N ILE A 288 -4.57 -12.30 10.72
CA ILE A 288 -4.67 -11.23 11.73
C ILE A 288 -5.87 -11.45 12.62
N THR A 289 -7.02 -11.81 12.03
CA THR A 289 -8.27 -12.07 12.77
C THR A 289 -8.14 -13.25 13.70
N ASP A 290 -7.58 -14.38 13.22
CA ASP A 290 -7.36 -15.59 14.02
C ASP A 290 -6.42 -15.31 15.19
N ALA A 291 -5.34 -14.58 14.97
CA ALA A 291 -4.38 -14.23 16.03
C ALA A 291 -4.99 -13.30 17.10
N LEU A 292 -5.87 -12.37 16.71
CA LEU A 292 -6.61 -11.53 17.66
C LEU A 292 -7.60 -12.37 18.48
N GLU A 293 -8.37 -13.25 17.83
CA GLU A 293 -9.29 -14.18 18.52
C GLU A 293 -8.56 -15.05 19.54
N GLU A 294 -7.46 -15.71 19.13
CA GLU A 294 -6.64 -16.52 20.01
C GLU A 294 -6.11 -15.73 21.21
N GLY A 295 -5.67 -14.50 20.97
CA GLY A 295 -5.20 -13.61 22.04
C GLY A 295 -6.32 -13.21 23.02
N PHE A 296 -7.55 -13.04 22.55
CA PHE A 296 -8.68 -12.67 23.41
C PHE A 296 -9.33 -13.88 24.12
N ALA A 297 -9.15 -15.09 23.62
CA ALA A 297 -9.72 -16.31 24.22
C ALA A 297 -8.97 -16.80 25.47
N ARG A 298 -7.79 -16.23 25.77
CA ARG A 298 -6.98 -16.49 26.97
C ARG A 298 -7.43 -15.65 28.14
#